data_b7d17c80a5bf92d5f1fd09ca56601eb6
#
_entry.id   b7d17c80a5bf92d5f1fd09ca56601eb6
#
_cell.length_a   1.000
_cell.length_b   1.000
_cell.length_c   1.000
_cell.angle_alpha   90.00
_cell.angle_beta   90.00
_cell.angle_gamma   90.00
#
_symmetry.space_group_name_H-M   'P 1'
#
loop_
_entity.id
_entity.type
_entity.pdbx_description
1 polymer ?
#
loop_
_entity_poly.entity_id
_entity_poly.type
_entity_poly.pdbx_seq_one_letter_code
_entity_poly.pdbx_strand_id
1 'polypeptide(L)'
;MRDEDCVRFLQWCLPPLGLRWAGYRRVRRTVCKRIERRRRELGLADAAAYRACLIADPGEWTRLDALCRISISRFYRDRAVFDRLVCDVLPNLATKAGRRADTALRCWSAGCASGEEPYSLAIAWRYALRADHPGLRFEIVASDDDPVLLARARAARYPAGSLKDLPRDWRAWAFERDGNVFHLRPALRRSVAFCRQDIRGEWPEGRFDLVLCRNLAFTYFAADRQRVVLQRLSERLRRGGILVIGGHEMLPDGDAGFRRLGSGLPVYRKSS
;
A
#
# COMPACT_ATOMS: atom_id res chain seq x y z
N MET A 1 -9.37 -16.70 22.81
CA MET A 1 -10.47 -16.97 21.84
C MET A 1 -10.02 -18.11 20.93
N ARG A 2 -10.82 -19.17 20.78
CA ARG A 2 -10.54 -20.29 19.86
C ARG A 2 -10.59 -19.80 18.41
N ASP A 3 -9.92 -20.47 17.46
CA ASP A 3 -9.86 -20.05 16.05
C ASP A 3 -11.27 -19.94 15.43
N GLU A 4 -12.15 -20.90 15.72
CA GLU A 4 -13.55 -20.89 15.24
C GLU A 4 -14.36 -19.69 15.75
N ASP A 5 -14.20 -19.34 17.03
CA ASP A 5 -14.90 -18.20 17.63
C ASP A 5 -14.41 -16.89 16.99
N CYS A 6 -13.11 -16.81 16.72
CA CYS A 6 -12.53 -15.67 16.03
C CYS A 6 -13.02 -15.58 14.58
N VAL A 7 -13.08 -16.68 13.86
CA VAL A 7 -13.62 -16.70 12.48
C VAL A 7 -15.06 -16.19 12.47
N ARG A 8 -15.91 -16.71 13.35
CA ARG A 8 -17.31 -16.25 13.49
C ARG A 8 -17.41 -14.78 13.84
N PHE A 9 -16.55 -14.33 14.75
CA PHE A 9 -16.49 -12.91 15.13
C PHE A 9 -16.06 -12.03 13.95
N LEU A 10 -15.02 -12.39 13.21
CA LEU A 10 -14.56 -11.64 12.02
C LEU A 10 -15.61 -11.61 10.91
N GLN A 11 -16.28 -12.75 10.64
CA GLN A 11 -17.35 -12.79 9.64
C GLN A 11 -18.53 -11.87 10.00
N TRP A 12 -18.78 -11.65 11.28
CA TRP A 12 -19.80 -10.72 11.76
C TRP A 12 -19.34 -9.26 11.71
N CYS A 13 -18.12 -8.94 12.15
CA CYS A 13 -17.69 -7.56 12.32
C CYS A 13 -17.09 -6.92 11.06
N LEU A 14 -16.57 -7.69 10.10
CA LEU A 14 -15.97 -7.14 8.89
C LEU A 14 -16.95 -6.43 7.94
N PRO A 15 -18.17 -6.96 7.66
CA PRO A 15 -19.12 -6.30 6.77
C PRO A 15 -19.53 -4.89 7.23
N PRO A 16 -19.89 -4.62 8.49
CA PRO A 16 -20.16 -3.25 8.96
C PRO A 16 -19.00 -2.29 8.79
N LEU A 17 -17.76 -2.79 8.84
CA LEU A 17 -16.55 -2.01 8.55
C LEU A 17 -16.30 -1.81 7.04
N GLY A 18 -17.15 -2.38 6.17
CA GLY A 18 -16.98 -2.38 4.72
C GLY A 18 -15.78 -3.21 4.27
N LEU A 19 -15.47 -4.25 5.02
CA LEU A 19 -14.38 -5.18 4.78
C LEU A 19 -14.93 -6.57 4.41
N ARG A 20 -14.12 -7.38 3.68
CA ARG A 20 -14.55 -8.72 3.25
C ARG A 20 -13.75 -9.84 3.90
N TRP A 21 -14.40 -10.86 4.38
CA TRP A 21 -13.79 -12.02 5.01
C TRP A 21 -12.70 -12.70 4.14
N ALA A 22 -12.90 -12.75 2.82
CA ALA A 22 -11.96 -13.40 1.91
C ALA A 22 -10.52 -12.84 2.04
N GLY A 23 -10.37 -11.52 2.26
CA GLY A 23 -9.08 -10.87 2.45
C GLY A 23 -8.38 -11.26 3.76
N TYR A 24 -9.17 -11.65 4.76
CA TYR A 24 -8.65 -11.93 6.11
C TYR A 24 -8.31 -13.39 6.37
N ARG A 25 -8.73 -14.33 5.53
CA ARG A 25 -8.54 -15.78 5.75
C ARG A 25 -7.10 -16.16 6.11
N ARG A 26 -6.12 -15.64 5.38
CA ARG A 26 -4.68 -15.97 5.57
C ARG A 26 -4.05 -15.20 6.73
N VAL A 27 -4.56 -14.04 7.08
CA VAL A 27 -4.00 -13.16 8.10
C VAL A 27 -4.81 -13.13 9.40
N ARG A 28 -5.92 -13.89 9.48
CA ARG A 28 -6.86 -13.89 10.60
C ARG A 28 -6.18 -14.05 11.96
N ARG A 29 -5.16 -14.92 12.07
CA ARG A 29 -4.48 -15.17 13.34
C ARG A 29 -3.86 -13.89 13.92
N THR A 30 -3.34 -13.00 13.08
CA THR A 30 -2.77 -11.72 13.51
C THR A 30 -3.86 -10.80 14.04
N VAL A 31 -4.98 -10.70 13.32
CA VAL A 31 -6.13 -9.87 13.73
C VAL A 31 -6.76 -10.43 14.99
N CYS A 32 -6.98 -11.76 15.06
CA CYS A 32 -7.52 -12.43 16.23
C CYS A 32 -6.69 -12.18 17.51
N LYS A 33 -5.37 -12.22 17.40
CA LYS A 33 -4.48 -11.91 18.55
C LYS A 33 -4.66 -10.47 19.03
N ARG A 34 -4.83 -9.51 18.12
CA ARG A 34 -5.05 -8.09 18.48
C ARG A 34 -6.43 -7.90 19.13
N ILE A 35 -7.47 -8.49 18.56
CA ILE A 35 -8.84 -8.47 19.11
C ILE A 35 -8.87 -9.12 20.48
N GLU A 36 -8.24 -10.28 20.64
CA GLU A 36 -8.16 -10.98 21.92
C GLU A 36 -7.45 -10.15 23.00
N ARG A 37 -6.37 -9.46 22.63
CA ARG A 37 -5.68 -8.53 23.55
C ARG A 37 -6.63 -7.40 23.96
N ARG A 38 -7.33 -6.78 23.00
CA ARG A 38 -8.28 -5.68 23.28
C ARG A 38 -9.42 -6.13 24.18
N ARG A 39 -10.00 -7.29 23.93
CA ARG A 39 -11.03 -7.90 24.77
C ARG A 39 -10.58 -8.02 26.23
N ARG A 40 -9.34 -8.50 26.44
CA ARG A 40 -8.76 -8.61 27.79
C ARG A 40 -8.52 -7.26 28.44
N GLU A 41 -8.02 -6.27 27.69
CA GLU A 41 -7.85 -4.89 28.17
C GLU A 41 -9.17 -4.29 28.67
N LEU A 42 -10.30 -4.67 28.06
CA LEU A 42 -11.64 -4.26 28.48
C LEU A 42 -12.25 -5.14 29.60
N GLY A 43 -11.56 -6.15 30.08
CA GLY A 43 -12.07 -7.08 31.11
C GLY A 43 -13.23 -7.96 30.66
N LEU A 44 -13.45 -8.13 29.35
CA LEU A 44 -14.60 -8.85 28.81
C LEU A 44 -14.35 -10.37 28.80
N ALA A 45 -15.36 -11.17 29.15
CA ALA A 45 -15.23 -12.62 29.32
C ALA A 45 -14.97 -13.38 28.01
N ASP A 46 -15.66 -13.02 26.93
CA ASP A 46 -15.63 -13.76 25.67
C ASP A 46 -15.94 -12.85 24.45
N ALA A 47 -16.01 -13.45 23.26
CA ALA A 47 -16.36 -12.76 22.02
C ALA A 47 -17.78 -12.21 22.00
N ALA A 48 -18.73 -12.85 22.72
CA ALA A 48 -20.10 -12.39 22.80
C ALA A 48 -20.18 -11.09 23.63
N ALA A 49 -19.47 -11.03 24.75
CA ALA A 49 -19.35 -9.83 25.55
C ALA A 49 -18.70 -8.67 24.76
N TYR A 50 -17.68 -8.96 23.93
CA TYR A 50 -17.10 -7.93 23.06
C TYR A 50 -18.06 -7.46 21.96
N ARG A 51 -18.89 -8.36 21.39
CA ARG A 51 -19.97 -7.94 20.48
C ARG A 51 -20.99 -7.02 21.15
N ALA A 52 -21.40 -7.35 22.36
CA ALA A 52 -22.31 -6.48 23.14
C ALA A 52 -21.68 -5.09 23.40
N CYS A 53 -20.39 -5.04 23.74
CA CYS A 53 -19.65 -3.80 23.89
C CYS A 53 -19.65 -2.97 22.59
N LEU A 54 -19.38 -3.59 21.44
CA LEU A 54 -19.40 -2.92 20.13
C LEU A 54 -20.79 -2.37 19.75
N ILE A 55 -21.86 -3.07 20.15
CA ILE A 55 -23.23 -2.62 19.92
C ILE A 55 -23.56 -1.41 20.82
N ALA A 56 -23.05 -1.39 22.06
CA ALA A 56 -23.32 -0.35 23.03
C ALA A 56 -22.43 0.91 22.83
N ASP A 57 -21.21 0.75 22.30
CA ASP A 57 -20.23 1.82 22.11
C ASP A 57 -19.80 1.95 20.64
N PRO A 58 -20.34 2.95 19.89
CA PRO A 58 -19.91 3.23 18.52
C PRO A 58 -18.42 3.60 18.40
N GLY A 59 -17.79 4.13 19.46
CA GLY A 59 -16.37 4.47 19.47
C GLY A 59 -15.45 3.26 19.40
N GLU A 60 -15.89 2.11 19.96
CA GLU A 60 -15.12 0.87 19.94
C GLU A 60 -15.02 0.27 18.51
N TRP A 61 -15.97 0.58 17.61
CA TRP A 61 -15.85 0.20 16.20
C TRP A 61 -14.64 0.86 15.51
N THR A 62 -14.30 2.09 15.86
CA THR A 62 -13.10 2.77 15.34
C THR A 62 -11.83 2.06 15.83
N ARG A 63 -11.82 1.58 17.07
CA ARG A 63 -10.74 0.76 17.62
C ARG A 63 -10.62 -0.58 16.89
N LEU A 64 -11.75 -1.25 16.68
CA LEU A 64 -11.80 -2.53 15.96
C LEU A 64 -11.30 -2.37 14.52
N ASP A 65 -11.70 -1.32 13.80
CA ASP A 65 -11.20 -1.04 12.45
C ASP A 65 -9.66 -0.95 12.45
N ALA A 66 -9.09 -0.21 13.40
CA ALA A 66 -7.62 -0.11 13.54
C ALA A 66 -6.96 -1.48 13.83
N LEU A 67 -7.60 -2.36 14.63
CA LEU A 67 -7.09 -3.71 14.90
C LEU A 67 -7.12 -4.62 13.68
N CYS A 68 -8.03 -4.36 12.72
CA CYS A 68 -8.16 -5.11 11.48
C CYS A 68 -7.14 -4.71 10.40
N ARG A 69 -6.40 -3.62 10.57
CA ARG A 69 -5.41 -3.17 9.58
C ARG A 69 -4.23 -4.13 9.47
N ILE A 70 -3.86 -4.46 8.24
CA ILE A 70 -2.73 -5.35 7.94
C ILE A 70 -1.61 -4.56 7.28
N SER A 71 -0.47 -4.50 7.94
CA SER A 71 0.68 -3.67 7.56
C SER A 71 1.95 -4.50 7.30
N ILE A 72 1.83 -5.56 6.49
CA ILE A 72 3.00 -6.36 6.09
C ILE A 72 3.62 -5.73 4.86
N SER A 73 4.80 -5.14 4.99
CA SER A 73 5.53 -4.51 3.90
C SER A 73 6.99 -4.96 3.84
N ARG A 74 7.59 -4.91 2.66
CA ARG A 74 9.01 -5.19 2.39
C ARG A 74 9.46 -4.40 1.17
N PHE A 75 10.74 -4.08 1.12
CA PHE A 75 11.36 -3.52 -0.08
C PHE A 75 11.25 -4.51 -1.24
N TYR A 76 10.92 -3.98 -2.42
CA TYR A 76 10.84 -4.75 -3.66
C TYR A 76 9.89 -5.96 -3.60
N ARG A 77 8.84 -5.85 -2.78
CA ARG A 77 7.83 -6.89 -2.60
C ARG A 77 7.15 -7.21 -3.92
N ASP A 78 6.96 -8.52 -4.21
CA ASP A 78 6.50 -9.06 -5.50
C ASP A 78 7.48 -8.67 -6.62
N ARG A 79 8.71 -9.18 -6.51
CA ARG A 79 9.87 -8.83 -7.34
C ARG A 79 9.54 -8.64 -8.81
N ALA A 80 8.81 -9.57 -9.43
CA ALA A 80 8.44 -9.49 -10.84
C ALA A 80 7.64 -8.23 -11.20
N VAL A 81 6.84 -7.69 -10.26
CA VAL A 81 6.12 -6.43 -10.45
C VAL A 81 7.11 -5.27 -10.48
N PHE A 82 8.07 -5.22 -9.55
CA PHE A 82 9.10 -4.17 -9.53
C PHE A 82 10.04 -4.26 -10.72
N ASP A 83 10.46 -5.47 -11.12
CA ASP A 83 11.27 -5.67 -12.33
C ASP A 83 10.53 -5.11 -13.56
N ARG A 84 9.21 -5.37 -13.69
CA ARG A 84 8.37 -4.80 -14.75
C ARG A 84 8.27 -3.28 -14.66
N LEU A 85 8.16 -2.73 -13.46
CA LEU A 85 8.14 -1.27 -13.26
C LEU A 85 9.45 -0.63 -13.73
N VAL A 86 10.57 -1.21 -13.41
CA VAL A 86 11.91 -0.68 -13.74
C VAL A 86 12.23 -0.83 -15.22
N CYS A 87 11.98 -2.03 -15.79
CA CYS A 87 12.41 -2.33 -17.16
C CYS A 87 11.46 -1.78 -18.24
N ASP A 88 10.19 -1.51 -17.90
CA ASP A 88 9.21 -1.14 -18.92
C ASP A 88 8.34 0.07 -18.51
N VAL A 89 7.68 0.01 -17.36
CA VAL A 89 6.64 0.99 -17.02
C VAL A 89 7.22 2.37 -16.78
N LEU A 90 8.23 2.50 -15.92
CA LEU A 90 8.84 3.79 -15.57
C LEU A 90 9.56 4.43 -16.75
N PRO A 91 10.36 3.71 -17.58
CA PRO A 91 10.95 4.28 -18.78
C PRO A 91 9.91 4.81 -19.78
N ASN A 92 8.85 4.04 -20.01
CA ASN A 92 7.76 4.46 -20.89
C ASN A 92 7.01 5.69 -20.36
N LEU A 93 6.77 5.78 -19.05
CA LEU A 93 6.13 6.96 -18.44
C LEU A 93 7.05 8.18 -18.50
N ALA A 94 8.36 8.01 -18.26
CA ALA A 94 9.35 9.07 -18.35
C ALA A 94 9.44 9.62 -19.77
N THR A 95 9.49 8.76 -20.79
CA THR A 95 9.48 9.17 -22.21
C THR A 95 8.20 9.96 -22.54
N LYS A 96 7.04 9.52 -22.05
CA LYS A 96 5.77 10.25 -22.26
C LYS A 96 5.76 11.61 -21.56
N ALA A 97 6.28 11.68 -20.33
CA ALA A 97 6.40 12.93 -19.58
C ALA A 97 7.30 13.93 -20.36
N GLY A 98 8.44 13.48 -20.86
CA GLY A 98 9.33 14.30 -21.72
C GLY A 98 8.64 14.84 -22.98
N ARG A 99 7.83 14.01 -23.67
CA ARG A 99 7.06 14.44 -24.85
C ARG A 99 5.97 15.48 -24.53
N ARG A 100 5.47 15.49 -23.30
CA ARG A 100 4.50 16.50 -22.80
C ARG A 100 5.19 17.76 -22.27
N ALA A 101 6.52 17.82 -22.31
CA ALA A 101 7.33 18.83 -21.63
C ALA A 101 7.05 18.95 -20.12
N ASP A 102 6.63 17.86 -19.49
CA ASP A 102 6.43 17.81 -18.04
C ASP A 102 7.78 17.89 -17.32
N THR A 103 7.83 18.64 -16.23
CA THR A 103 9.04 18.74 -15.39
C THR A 103 9.13 17.63 -14.34
N ALA A 104 8.06 16.86 -14.16
CA ALA A 104 7.99 15.80 -13.16
C ALA A 104 7.14 14.61 -13.61
N LEU A 105 7.61 13.42 -13.27
CA LEU A 105 6.85 12.18 -13.26
C LEU A 105 6.29 11.97 -11.84
N ARG A 106 4.97 11.95 -11.70
CA ARG A 106 4.31 11.89 -10.38
C ARG A 106 3.81 10.49 -10.07
N CYS A 107 4.22 9.97 -8.93
CA CYS A 107 3.82 8.67 -8.41
C CYS A 107 3.10 8.80 -7.08
N TRP A 108 2.09 7.96 -6.85
CA TRP A 108 1.42 7.82 -5.55
C TRP A 108 1.47 6.36 -5.09
N SER A 109 1.98 6.13 -3.88
CA SER A 109 1.92 4.86 -3.14
C SER A 109 0.83 4.97 -2.09
N ALA A 110 -0.32 4.36 -2.35
CA ALA A 110 -1.50 4.36 -1.49
C ALA A 110 -1.48 3.17 -0.53
N GLY A 111 -1.49 3.43 0.78
CA GLY A 111 -1.29 2.41 1.81
C GLY A 111 0.17 1.99 1.93
N CYS A 112 1.06 2.99 2.06
CA CYS A 112 2.52 2.80 2.00
C CYS A 112 3.12 2.09 3.23
N ALA A 113 2.34 1.86 4.28
CA ALA A 113 2.79 1.29 5.55
C ALA A 113 4.05 2.02 6.10
N SER A 114 5.12 1.27 6.42
CA SER A 114 6.38 1.82 6.92
C SER A 114 7.34 2.30 5.80
N GLY A 115 6.86 2.52 4.59
CA GLY A 115 7.58 3.23 3.52
C GLY A 115 8.42 2.35 2.61
N GLU A 116 8.42 1.03 2.76
CA GLU A 116 9.24 0.13 1.94
C GLU A 116 8.89 0.21 0.45
N GLU A 117 7.61 0.36 0.11
CA GLU A 117 7.16 0.46 -1.28
C GLU A 117 7.60 1.77 -1.95
N PRO A 118 7.27 2.97 -1.44
CA PRO A 118 7.69 4.21 -2.07
C PRO A 118 9.21 4.38 -2.08
N TYR A 119 9.93 3.89 -1.08
CA TYR A 119 11.39 3.90 -1.11
C TYR A 119 11.98 2.91 -2.11
N SER A 120 11.31 1.77 -2.38
CA SER A 120 11.72 0.88 -3.48
C SER A 120 11.62 1.59 -4.83
N LEU A 121 10.59 2.41 -5.05
CA LEU A 121 10.47 3.24 -6.26
C LEU A 121 11.55 4.33 -6.31
N ALA A 122 11.83 5.00 -5.19
CA ALA A 122 12.86 6.02 -5.11
C ALA A 122 14.26 5.46 -5.41
N ILE A 123 14.57 4.28 -4.86
CA ILE A 123 15.81 3.55 -5.15
C ILE A 123 15.88 3.17 -6.63
N ALA A 124 14.82 2.55 -7.15
CA ALA A 124 14.74 2.13 -8.56
C ALA A 124 14.98 3.31 -9.51
N TRP A 125 14.29 4.42 -9.28
CA TRP A 125 14.46 5.61 -10.09
C TRP A 125 15.89 6.16 -10.05
N ARG A 126 16.44 6.35 -8.87
CA ARG A 126 17.76 6.98 -8.71
C ARG A 126 18.92 6.10 -9.12
N TYR A 127 18.80 4.79 -8.92
CA TYR A 127 19.87 3.84 -9.24
C TYR A 127 19.86 3.44 -10.71
N ALA A 128 18.69 3.17 -11.29
CA ALA A 128 18.58 2.54 -12.60
C ALA A 128 18.11 3.47 -13.73
N LEU A 129 17.42 4.59 -13.43
CA LEU A 129 16.70 5.33 -14.47
C LEU A 129 17.09 6.81 -14.58
N ARG A 130 17.57 7.41 -13.50
CA ARG A 130 17.80 8.87 -13.48
C ARG A 130 18.83 9.33 -14.50
N ALA A 131 19.83 8.53 -14.79
CA ALA A 131 20.89 8.88 -15.75
C ALA A 131 20.33 9.12 -17.16
N ASP A 132 19.32 8.31 -17.55
CA ASP A 132 18.67 8.40 -18.86
C ASP A 132 17.61 9.53 -18.93
N HIS A 133 17.23 10.11 -17.77
CA HIS A 133 16.23 11.16 -17.66
C HIS A 133 16.67 12.33 -16.77
N PRO A 134 17.77 13.02 -17.10
CA PRO A 134 18.43 14.02 -16.20
C PRO A 134 17.55 15.22 -15.88
N GLY A 135 16.68 15.64 -16.82
CA GLY A 135 15.79 16.79 -16.66
C GLY A 135 14.44 16.49 -16.00
N LEU A 136 14.13 15.20 -15.74
CA LEU A 136 12.84 14.80 -15.20
C LEU A 136 12.90 14.54 -13.70
N ARG A 137 12.13 15.28 -12.88
CA ARG A 137 11.97 15.00 -11.45
C ARG A 137 11.05 13.81 -11.26
N PHE A 138 11.35 12.95 -10.30
CA PHE A 138 10.46 11.88 -9.87
C PHE A 138 9.87 12.23 -8.51
N GLU A 139 8.60 12.58 -8.50
CA GLU A 139 7.85 13.01 -7.31
C GLU A 139 7.03 11.84 -6.77
N ILE A 140 7.32 11.43 -5.54
CA ILE A 140 6.63 10.33 -4.88
C ILE A 140 5.83 10.89 -3.71
N VAL A 141 4.52 10.75 -3.77
CA VAL A 141 3.61 10.93 -2.64
C VAL A 141 3.30 9.55 -2.06
N ALA A 142 3.37 9.40 -0.75
CA ALA A 142 3.09 8.16 -0.06
C ALA A 142 2.10 8.42 1.09
N SER A 143 0.99 7.71 1.10
CA SER A 143 -0.05 7.90 2.12
C SER A 143 -0.37 6.62 2.87
N ASP A 144 -0.62 6.76 4.16
CA ASP A 144 -1.15 5.71 5.04
C ASP A 144 -1.96 6.38 6.16
N ASP A 145 -2.92 5.67 6.73
CA ASP A 145 -3.72 6.22 7.84
C ASP A 145 -3.08 5.97 9.22
N ASP A 146 -2.15 5.03 9.31
CA ASP A 146 -1.47 4.69 10.56
C ASP A 146 -0.30 5.65 10.85
N PRO A 147 -0.43 6.56 11.85
CA PRO A 147 0.62 7.53 12.18
C PRO A 147 1.91 6.86 12.70
N VAL A 148 1.81 5.67 13.32
CA VAL A 148 2.97 4.94 13.83
C VAL A 148 3.80 4.39 12.67
N LEU A 149 3.13 3.84 11.65
CA LEU A 149 3.79 3.38 10.43
C LEU A 149 4.44 4.53 9.66
N LEU A 150 3.75 5.67 9.53
CA LEU A 150 4.31 6.86 8.90
C LEU A 150 5.50 7.44 9.66
N ALA A 151 5.50 7.40 10.99
CA ALA A 151 6.66 7.80 11.79
C ALA A 151 7.86 6.88 11.51
N ARG A 152 7.63 5.56 11.41
CA ARG A 152 8.67 4.59 11.01
C ARG A 152 9.16 4.83 9.57
N ALA A 153 8.25 5.11 8.64
CA ALA A 153 8.59 5.45 7.26
C ALA A 153 9.53 6.68 7.20
N ARG A 154 9.20 7.75 7.95
CA ARG A 154 10.04 8.95 8.03
C ARG A 154 11.38 8.71 8.72
N ALA A 155 11.42 7.82 9.73
CA ALA A 155 12.68 7.42 10.37
C ALA A 155 13.58 6.64 9.39
N ALA A 156 13.00 5.91 8.45
CA ALA A 156 13.68 5.15 7.39
C ALA A 156 14.77 4.21 7.91
N ARG A 157 14.46 3.49 9.01
CA ARG A 157 15.32 2.50 9.66
C ARG A 157 14.65 1.13 9.56
N TYR A 158 15.36 0.15 9.03
CA TYR A 158 14.77 -1.13 8.69
C TYR A 158 15.62 -2.31 9.15
N PRO A 159 15.02 -3.41 9.62
CA PRO A 159 15.73 -4.66 9.89
C PRO A 159 16.11 -5.34 8.56
N ALA A 160 17.11 -6.20 8.58
CA ALA A 160 17.58 -6.96 7.41
C ALA A 160 16.45 -7.71 6.68
N GLY A 161 15.46 -8.24 7.44
CA GLY A 161 14.32 -8.96 6.89
C GLY A 161 13.44 -8.13 5.94
N SER A 162 13.36 -6.82 6.14
CA SER A 162 12.61 -5.92 5.24
C SER A 162 13.28 -5.75 3.87
N LEU A 163 14.62 -5.97 3.78
CA LEU A 163 15.42 -5.73 2.57
C LEU A 163 15.73 -7.00 1.77
N LYS A 164 15.20 -8.15 2.15
CA LYS A 164 15.60 -9.44 1.57
C LYS A 164 15.34 -9.57 0.07
N ASP A 165 14.28 -8.92 -0.42
CA ASP A 165 13.85 -9.00 -1.82
C ASP A 165 14.50 -7.90 -2.70
N LEU A 166 15.16 -6.89 -2.07
CA LEU A 166 15.88 -5.82 -2.77
C LEU A 166 17.18 -6.35 -3.37
N PRO A 167 17.53 -6.03 -4.63
CA PRO A 167 18.81 -6.41 -5.25
C PRO A 167 20.00 -6.01 -4.36
N ARG A 168 21.02 -6.87 -4.30
CA ARG A 168 22.17 -6.69 -3.39
C ARG A 168 22.91 -5.37 -3.61
N ASP A 169 23.15 -5.04 -4.87
CA ASP A 169 23.87 -3.80 -5.24
C ASP A 169 23.05 -2.56 -4.89
N TRP A 170 21.74 -2.61 -5.11
CA TRP A 170 20.84 -1.51 -4.74
C TRP A 170 20.79 -1.32 -3.23
N ARG A 171 20.79 -2.43 -2.47
CA ARG A 171 20.85 -2.38 -1.01
C ARG A 171 22.15 -1.75 -0.52
N ALA A 172 23.29 -2.18 -1.05
CA ALA A 172 24.59 -1.64 -0.68
C ALA A 172 24.72 -0.13 -1.02
N TRP A 173 24.13 0.28 -2.15
CA TRP A 173 24.13 1.67 -2.58
C TRP A 173 23.15 2.54 -1.78
N ALA A 174 21.96 2.04 -1.43
CA ALA A 174 20.89 2.83 -0.84
C ALA A 174 20.94 2.93 0.68
N PHE A 175 21.61 2.00 1.35
CA PHE A 175 21.60 1.91 2.81
C PHE A 175 22.99 1.94 3.41
N GLU A 176 23.07 2.53 4.60
CA GLU A 176 24.17 2.41 5.55
C GLU A 176 23.77 1.42 6.64
N ARG A 177 24.67 0.47 6.94
CA ARG A 177 24.41 -0.57 7.94
C ARG A 177 24.97 -0.18 9.29
N ASP A 178 24.14 -0.26 10.32
CA ASP A 178 24.52 -0.10 11.72
C ASP A 178 24.03 -1.34 12.50
N GLY A 179 24.92 -2.26 12.79
CA GLY A 179 24.61 -3.55 13.40
C GLY A 179 23.58 -4.33 12.58
N ASN A 180 22.39 -4.53 13.16
CA ASN A 180 21.25 -5.21 12.52
C ASN A 180 20.23 -4.25 11.88
N VAL A 181 20.51 -2.95 11.88
CA VAL A 181 19.63 -1.93 11.33
C VAL A 181 20.25 -1.34 10.07
N PHE A 182 19.41 -1.09 9.08
CA PHE A 182 19.76 -0.45 7.82
C PHE A 182 19.10 0.92 7.75
N HIS A 183 19.91 1.95 7.59
CA HIS A 183 19.49 3.34 7.47
C HIS A 183 19.46 3.75 6.02
N LEU A 184 18.31 4.15 5.53
CA LEU A 184 18.19 4.67 4.16
C LEU A 184 18.93 6.02 4.04
N ARG A 185 19.74 6.17 2.99
CA ARG A 185 20.51 7.40 2.76
C ARG A 185 19.62 8.64 2.71
N PRO A 186 20.06 9.77 3.30
CA PRO A 186 19.24 10.99 3.42
C PRO A 186 18.66 11.51 2.10
N ALA A 187 19.41 11.39 1.00
CA ALA A 187 18.97 11.84 -0.31
C ALA A 187 17.73 11.05 -0.83
N LEU A 188 17.67 9.75 -0.55
CA LEU A 188 16.50 8.91 -0.87
C LEU A 188 15.34 9.19 0.08
N ARG A 189 15.62 9.36 1.36
CA ARG A 189 14.62 9.68 2.38
C ARG A 189 13.86 10.97 2.06
N ARG A 190 14.56 12.00 1.56
CA ARG A 190 13.95 13.28 1.15
C ARG A 190 13.18 13.23 -0.16
N SER A 191 13.27 12.16 -0.94
CA SER A 191 12.58 12.06 -2.24
C SER A 191 11.12 11.57 -2.14
N VAL A 192 10.63 11.27 -0.94
CA VAL A 192 9.26 10.79 -0.70
C VAL A 192 8.53 11.74 0.25
N ALA A 193 7.38 12.25 -0.19
CA ALA A 193 6.48 13.05 0.63
C ALA A 193 5.45 12.15 1.31
N PHE A 194 5.50 12.04 2.64
CA PHE A 194 4.57 11.24 3.42
C PHE A 194 3.41 12.09 3.95
N CYS A 195 2.18 11.65 3.71
CA CYS A 195 0.97 12.24 4.26
C CYS A 195 0.10 11.21 4.99
N ARG A 196 -0.61 11.66 6.03
CA ARG A 196 -1.60 10.82 6.71
C ARG A 196 -2.93 10.97 6.00
N GLN A 197 -3.39 9.91 5.34
CA GLN A 197 -4.65 9.88 4.62
C GLN A 197 -5.21 8.47 4.58
N ASP A 198 -6.51 8.35 4.83
CA ASP A 198 -7.24 7.10 4.63
C ASP A 198 -7.74 7.06 3.17
N ILE A 199 -7.43 5.99 2.47
CA ILE A 199 -7.89 5.79 1.08
C ILE A 199 -9.42 5.75 0.95
N ARG A 200 -10.14 5.55 2.07
CA ARG A 200 -11.60 5.61 2.13
C ARG A 200 -12.14 7.04 2.16
N GLY A 201 -11.32 8.01 2.53
CA GLY A 201 -11.70 9.41 2.71
C GLY A 201 -10.93 10.38 1.80
N GLU A 202 -9.94 11.05 2.36
CA GLU A 202 -9.13 12.06 1.67
C GLU A 202 -8.04 11.47 0.79
N TRP A 203 -7.71 12.16 -0.29
CA TRP A 203 -6.75 11.71 -1.28
C TRP A 203 -5.76 12.81 -1.62
N PRO A 204 -4.50 12.48 -2.00
CA PRO A 204 -3.52 13.47 -2.42
C PRO A 204 -4.01 14.29 -3.62
N GLU A 205 -3.65 15.57 -3.64
CA GLU A 205 -4.03 16.47 -4.71
C GLU A 205 -3.29 16.21 -6.03
N GLY A 206 -3.94 16.61 -7.11
CA GLY A 206 -3.42 16.53 -8.47
C GLY A 206 -3.59 15.17 -9.11
N ARG A 207 -2.96 15.00 -10.29
CA ARG A 207 -3.00 13.77 -11.07
C ARG A 207 -1.64 13.09 -11.07
N PHE A 208 -1.65 11.76 -11.16
CA PHE A 208 -0.48 10.90 -11.11
C PHE A 208 -0.29 10.16 -12.43
N ASP A 209 0.96 9.91 -12.79
CA ASP A 209 1.32 9.04 -13.92
C ASP A 209 1.34 7.56 -13.50
N LEU A 210 1.66 7.30 -12.23
CA LEU A 210 1.71 5.97 -11.64
C LEU A 210 1.05 5.98 -10.26
N VAL A 211 0.13 5.04 -10.02
CA VAL A 211 -0.43 4.79 -8.69
C VAL A 211 -0.21 3.32 -8.33
N LEU A 212 0.33 3.09 -7.13
CA LEU A 212 0.39 1.79 -6.50
C LEU A 212 -0.65 1.74 -5.38
N CYS A 213 -1.62 0.82 -5.49
CA CYS A 213 -2.60 0.52 -4.46
C CYS A 213 -2.56 -1.00 -4.24
N ARG A 214 -1.53 -1.46 -3.53
CA ARG A 214 -1.18 -2.87 -3.47
C ARG A 214 -1.48 -3.48 -2.10
N ASN A 215 -2.10 -4.66 -2.11
CA ASN A 215 -2.42 -5.42 -0.92
C ASN A 215 -3.24 -4.62 0.12
N LEU A 216 -4.14 -3.79 -0.36
CA LEU A 216 -4.96 -2.89 0.43
C LEU A 216 -6.44 -2.98 -0.01
N ALA A 217 -6.91 -2.07 -0.86
CA ALA A 217 -8.32 -1.95 -1.20
C ALA A 217 -8.88 -3.23 -1.85
N PHE A 218 -8.16 -3.76 -2.83
CA PHE A 218 -8.60 -4.93 -3.60
C PHE A 218 -8.38 -6.26 -2.88
N THR A 219 -7.70 -6.26 -1.74
CA THR A 219 -7.60 -7.41 -0.83
C THR A 219 -8.69 -7.38 0.23
N TYR A 220 -8.85 -6.24 0.93
CA TYR A 220 -9.58 -6.19 2.20
C TYR A 220 -10.97 -5.58 2.12
N PHE A 221 -11.24 -4.66 1.17
CA PHE A 221 -12.51 -3.96 1.12
C PHE A 221 -13.63 -4.81 0.51
N ALA A 222 -14.86 -4.54 0.92
CA ALA A 222 -16.06 -5.08 0.30
C ALA A 222 -16.19 -4.60 -1.17
N ALA A 223 -16.91 -5.34 -1.99
CA ALA A 223 -16.95 -5.14 -3.44
C ALA A 223 -17.44 -3.74 -3.87
N ASP A 224 -18.44 -3.21 -3.17
CA ASP A 224 -18.95 -1.85 -3.36
C ASP A 224 -17.88 -0.79 -3.12
N ARG A 225 -17.15 -0.90 -1.99
CA ARG A 225 -16.03 -0.01 -1.68
C ARG A 225 -14.88 -0.13 -2.66
N GLN A 226 -14.60 -1.34 -3.15
CA GLN A 226 -13.57 -1.54 -4.18
C GLN A 226 -13.91 -0.76 -5.46
N ARG A 227 -15.19 -0.76 -5.89
CA ARG A 227 -15.63 -0.01 -7.07
C ARG A 227 -15.47 1.51 -6.87
N VAL A 228 -15.87 2.02 -5.72
CA VAL A 228 -15.69 3.44 -5.36
C VAL A 228 -14.21 3.84 -5.38
N VAL A 229 -13.35 3.03 -4.76
CA VAL A 229 -11.90 3.29 -4.76
C VAL A 229 -11.35 3.24 -6.18
N LEU A 230 -11.74 2.25 -7.00
CA LEU A 230 -11.26 2.14 -8.38
C LEU A 230 -11.67 3.34 -9.25
N GLN A 231 -12.91 3.79 -9.13
CA GLN A 231 -13.39 5.00 -9.83
C GLN A 231 -12.54 6.23 -9.45
N ARG A 232 -12.36 6.46 -8.15
CA ARG A 232 -11.55 7.58 -7.65
C ARG A 232 -10.08 7.48 -8.04
N LEU A 233 -9.50 6.27 -8.07
CA LEU A 233 -8.14 6.03 -8.60
C LEU A 233 -8.06 6.40 -10.08
N SER A 234 -9.09 6.07 -10.86
CA SER A 234 -9.18 6.48 -12.26
C SER A 234 -9.17 8.01 -12.39
N GLU A 235 -9.92 8.73 -11.57
CA GLU A 235 -9.97 10.21 -11.60
C GLU A 235 -8.61 10.84 -11.26
N ARG A 236 -7.83 10.22 -10.37
CA ARG A 236 -6.49 10.69 -9.97
C ARG A 236 -5.37 10.30 -10.94
N LEU A 237 -5.59 9.32 -11.79
CA LEU A 237 -4.63 8.95 -12.83
C LEU A 237 -4.79 9.83 -14.08
N ARG A 238 -3.66 10.23 -14.67
CA ARG A 238 -3.61 10.83 -16.01
C ARG A 238 -4.08 9.82 -17.07
N ARG A 239 -4.51 10.30 -18.22
CA ARG A 239 -4.80 9.43 -19.38
C ARG A 239 -3.55 8.63 -19.76
N GLY A 240 -3.69 7.31 -19.92
CA GLY A 240 -2.56 6.42 -20.15
C GLY A 240 -1.63 6.22 -18.96
N GLY A 241 -2.02 6.73 -17.78
CA GLY A 241 -1.36 6.46 -16.49
C GLY A 241 -1.53 5.02 -16.06
N ILE A 242 -0.71 4.59 -15.12
CA ILE A 242 -0.59 3.19 -14.71
C ILE A 242 -1.10 3.00 -13.29
N LEU A 243 -1.95 2.00 -13.09
CA LEU A 243 -2.36 1.46 -11.79
C LEU A 243 -1.67 0.12 -11.57
N VAL A 244 -1.05 -0.05 -10.41
CA VAL A 244 -0.46 -1.32 -9.97
C VAL A 244 -1.17 -1.77 -8.71
N ILE A 245 -1.65 -3.01 -8.69
CA ILE A 245 -2.26 -3.63 -7.50
C ILE A 245 -1.43 -4.82 -7.02
N GLY A 246 -1.81 -5.49 -5.95
CA GLY A 246 -1.06 -6.62 -5.39
C GLY A 246 -1.08 -7.85 -6.29
N GLY A 247 -0.07 -8.71 -6.19
CA GLY A 247 0.12 -9.88 -7.08
C GLY A 247 -1.05 -10.87 -7.12
N HIS A 248 -1.85 -10.91 -6.05
CA HIS A 248 -3.03 -11.79 -5.94
C HIS A 248 -4.35 -11.01 -5.96
N GLU A 249 -4.30 -9.71 -6.24
CA GLU A 249 -5.47 -8.87 -6.34
C GLU A 249 -6.01 -8.85 -7.76
N MET A 250 -7.31 -8.61 -7.88
CA MET A 250 -7.99 -8.38 -9.15
C MET A 250 -8.84 -7.13 -9.02
N LEU A 251 -8.95 -6.39 -10.10
CA LEU A 251 -9.90 -5.28 -10.17
C LEU A 251 -11.33 -5.84 -10.14
N PRO A 252 -12.28 -5.16 -9.48
CA PRO A 252 -13.68 -5.55 -9.53
C PRO A 252 -14.21 -5.51 -10.97
N ASP A 253 -15.19 -6.37 -11.26
CA ASP A 253 -15.86 -6.39 -12.54
C ASP A 253 -16.54 -5.04 -12.83
N GLY A 254 -16.55 -4.64 -14.10
CA GLY A 254 -17.07 -3.39 -14.60
C GLY A 254 -15.99 -2.60 -15.35
N ASP A 255 -16.42 -1.88 -16.37
CA ASP A 255 -15.50 -1.04 -17.18
C ASP A 255 -15.13 0.23 -16.39
N ALA A 256 -14.07 0.16 -15.62
CA ALA A 256 -13.48 1.34 -14.97
C ALA A 256 -12.45 2.04 -15.89
N GLY A 257 -12.41 1.71 -17.17
CA GLY A 257 -11.46 2.27 -18.13
C GLY A 257 -10.02 1.82 -17.87
N PHE A 258 -9.82 0.60 -17.37
CA PHE A 258 -8.48 0.04 -17.15
C PHE A 258 -8.24 -1.19 -18.04
N ARG A 259 -7.12 -1.22 -18.75
CA ARG A 259 -6.65 -2.37 -19.52
C ARG A 259 -5.39 -2.94 -18.89
N ARG A 260 -5.39 -4.26 -18.63
CA ARG A 260 -4.21 -4.96 -18.12
C ARG A 260 -3.07 -4.95 -19.15
N LEU A 261 -1.85 -4.68 -18.70
CA LEU A 261 -0.66 -4.68 -19.56
C LEU A 261 0.02 -6.03 -19.55
N GLY A 262 -0.19 -6.80 -20.61
CA GLY A 262 0.37 -8.15 -20.77
C GLY A 262 -0.30 -9.20 -19.87
N SER A 263 0.20 -10.44 -19.92
CA SER A 263 -0.29 -11.56 -19.14
C SER A 263 0.48 -11.68 -17.82
N GLY A 264 -0.22 -11.98 -16.75
CA GLY A 264 0.36 -12.43 -15.49
C GLY A 264 0.56 -11.37 -14.41
N LEU A 265 0.98 -10.15 -14.71
CA LEU A 265 1.24 -9.14 -13.68
C LEU A 265 0.06 -8.17 -13.49
N PRO A 266 -0.21 -7.71 -12.24
CA PRO A 266 -1.33 -6.85 -11.92
C PRO A 266 -1.02 -5.36 -12.21
N VAL A 267 -0.65 -5.08 -13.44
CA VAL A 267 -0.31 -3.75 -13.97
C VAL A 267 -1.35 -3.36 -15.00
N TYR A 268 -2.01 -2.23 -14.79
CA TYR A 268 -3.13 -1.77 -15.61
C TYR A 268 -2.86 -0.36 -16.14
N ARG A 269 -3.22 -0.13 -17.39
CA ARG A 269 -3.19 1.21 -18.00
C ARG A 269 -4.60 1.77 -18.02
N LYS A 270 -4.74 3.01 -17.55
CA LYS A 270 -5.98 3.75 -17.74
C LYS A 270 -6.20 4.01 -19.23
N SER A 271 -7.34 3.59 -19.74
CA SER A 271 -7.80 3.89 -21.09
C SER A 271 -8.06 5.40 -21.25
N SER A 272 -8.25 5.80 -22.43
CA SER A 272 -8.42 7.22 -22.79
C SER A 272 -9.68 7.81 -22.19
#